data_57d02568eb2db8948e6744232818fc4f
#
_entry.id   57d02568eb2db8948e6744232818fc4f
#
_cell.length_a   1.000
_cell.length_b   1.000
_cell.length_c   1.000
_cell.angle_alpha   90.00
_cell.angle_beta   90.00
_cell.angle_gamma   90.00
#
_symmetry.space_group_name_H-M   'P 1'
#
loop_
_entity.id
_entity.type
_entity.pdbx_description
1 polymer ?
#
loop_
_entity_poly.entity_id
_entity_poly.type
_entity_poly.pdbx_seq_one_letter_code
_entity_poly.pdbx_strand_id
1 'polypeptide(L)'
;MAVDKWEKALVKFAHTYSSSDAWELERIGYRRVSLQLKCRILKNLIESQFDHNEKFKKDINSKTASELRKDPLGRDRLGNAYWYQVDEEANLRVYKEDPDEETWELVASTEAELLNLSEQLRKGNYM
;
A
#
# COMPACT_ATOMS: atom_id res chain seq x y z
N MET A 1 18.53 17.06 21.53
CA MET A 1 17.17 16.54 21.36
C MET A 1 17.14 15.05 21.62
N ALA A 2 16.15 14.59 22.40
CA ALA A 2 15.96 13.16 22.60
C ALA A 2 15.51 12.53 21.28
N VAL A 3 16.25 11.52 20.82
CA VAL A 3 15.85 10.74 19.66
C VAL A 3 14.69 9.84 20.08
N ASP A 4 13.61 9.85 19.31
CA ASP A 4 12.43 9.03 19.60
C ASP A 4 12.78 7.53 19.61
N LYS A 5 12.10 6.77 20.45
CA LYS A 5 12.33 5.32 20.60
C LYS A 5 12.18 4.58 19.27
N TRP A 6 11.22 5.00 18.45
CA TRP A 6 10.99 4.36 17.14
C TRP A 6 12.16 4.59 16.17
N GLU A 7 12.80 5.78 16.20
CA GLU A 7 13.98 6.06 15.36
C GLU A 7 15.16 5.17 15.75
N LYS A 8 15.38 4.99 17.06
CA LYS A 8 16.42 4.07 17.55
C LYS A 8 16.17 2.63 17.10
N ALA A 9 14.92 2.20 17.14
CA ALA A 9 14.51 0.88 16.65
C ALA A 9 14.75 0.75 15.14
N LEU A 10 14.47 1.78 14.34
CA LEU A 10 14.76 1.78 12.91
C LEU A 10 16.24 1.71 12.61
N VAL A 11 17.07 2.45 13.33
CA VAL A 11 18.53 2.40 13.20
C VAL A 11 19.04 0.98 13.50
N LYS A 12 18.57 0.38 14.57
CA LYS A 12 18.92 -0.99 14.94
C LYS A 12 18.48 -1.98 13.85
N PHE A 13 17.30 -1.81 13.31
CA PHE A 13 16.81 -2.63 12.20
C PHE A 13 17.67 -2.43 10.94
N ALA A 14 18.00 -1.19 10.57
CA ALA A 14 18.83 -0.90 9.41
C ALA A 14 20.20 -1.55 9.49
N HIS A 15 20.79 -1.67 10.69
CA HIS A 15 22.05 -2.41 10.89
C HIS A 15 21.97 -3.87 10.49
N THR A 16 20.80 -4.47 10.48
CA THR A 16 20.64 -5.89 10.11
C THR A 16 20.81 -6.14 8.61
N TYR A 17 20.61 -5.12 7.76
CA TYR A 17 20.76 -5.28 6.31
C TYR A 17 21.79 -4.34 5.68
N SER A 18 22.05 -3.16 6.25
CA SER A 18 23.01 -2.20 5.69
C SER A 18 23.57 -1.28 6.77
N SER A 19 24.84 -1.41 7.08
CA SER A 19 25.53 -0.52 8.01
C SER A 19 25.57 0.92 7.49
N SER A 20 25.68 1.09 6.19
CA SER A 20 25.67 2.40 5.53
C SER A 20 24.34 3.13 5.73
N ASP A 21 23.22 2.45 5.48
CA ASP A 21 21.89 3.00 5.69
C ASP A 21 21.66 3.34 7.18
N ALA A 22 22.08 2.46 8.07
CA ALA A 22 21.96 2.69 9.51
C ALA A 22 22.76 3.92 9.97
N TRP A 23 23.96 4.07 9.48
CA TRP A 23 24.81 5.21 9.80
C TRP A 23 24.20 6.53 9.31
N GLU A 24 23.71 6.56 8.09
CA GLU A 24 23.07 7.74 7.51
C GLU A 24 21.79 8.09 8.27
N LEU A 25 20.96 7.09 8.58
CA LEU A 25 19.74 7.27 9.36
C LEU A 25 20.03 7.83 10.76
N GLU A 26 21.03 7.31 11.45
CA GLU A 26 21.43 7.76 12.78
C GLU A 26 21.95 9.21 12.76
N ARG A 27 22.75 9.55 11.77
CA ARG A 27 23.39 10.87 11.65
C ARG A 27 22.39 11.98 11.25
N ILE A 28 21.51 11.69 10.29
CA ILE A 28 20.64 12.70 9.67
C ILE A 28 19.24 12.70 10.30
N GLY A 29 18.75 11.55 10.75
CA GLY A 29 17.38 11.35 11.22
C GLY A 29 16.42 10.99 10.09
N TYR A 30 15.41 10.18 10.41
CA TYR A 30 14.46 9.64 9.43
C TYR A 30 13.74 10.72 8.62
N ARG A 31 13.35 11.82 9.26
CA ARG A 31 12.59 12.89 8.59
C ARG A 31 13.40 13.57 7.49
N ARG A 32 14.72 13.60 7.62
CA ARG A 32 15.63 14.33 6.73
C ARG A 32 16.37 13.47 5.72
N VAL A 33 16.36 12.15 5.90
CA VAL A 33 17.02 11.25 4.93
C VAL A 33 16.30 11.30 3.59
N SER A 34 17.00 10.86 2.53
CA SER A 34 16.45 10.85 1.18
C SER A 34 15.23 9.95 1.06
N LEU A 35 14.37 10.22 0.08
CA LEU A 35 13.23 9.38 -0.24
C LEU A 35 13.67 7.95 -0.57
N GLN A 36 14.78 7.80 -1.29
CA GLN A 36 15.34 6.50 -1.64
C GLN A 36 15.68 5.69 -0.39
N LEU A 37 16.28 6.32 0.62
CA LEU A 37 16.60 5.63 1.87
C LEU A 37 15.33 5.22 2.62
N LYS A 38 14.34 6.10 2.69
CA LYS A 38 13.03 5.78 3.30
C LYS A 38 12.36 4.58 2.62
N CYS A 39 12.38 4.55 1.30
CA CYS A 39 11.83 3.42 0.53
C CYS A 39 12.59 2.11 0.80
N ARG A 40 13.92 2.15 0.88
CA ARG A 40 14.72 0.95 1.20
C ARG A 40 14.41 0.43 2.60
N ILE A 41 14.29 1.33 3.58
CA ILE A 41 13.94 0.95 4.96
C ILE A 41 12.58 0.27 4.99
N LEU A 42 11.56 0.86 4.39
CA LEU A 42 10.21 0.31 4.36
C LEU A 42 10.16 -1.03 3.62
N LYS A 43 10.80 -1.11 2.46
CA LYS A 43 10.89 -2.35 1.69
C LYS A 43 11.50 -3.48 2.52
N ASN A 44 12.66 -3.23 3.12
CA ASN A 44 13.35 -4.23 3.92
C ASN A 44 12.58 -4.60 5.18
N LEU A 45 11.90 -3.63 5.80
CA LEU A 45 11.07 -3.86 6.97
C LEU A 45 9.90 -4.80 6.65
N ILE A 46 9.21 -4.57 5.54
CA ILE A 46 8.09 -5.41 5.08
C ILE A 46 8.59 -6.81 4.71
N GLU A 47 9.65 -6.90 3.91
CA GLU A 47 10.21 -8.18 3.48
C GLU A 47 10.74 -9.01 4.66
N SER A 48 11.32 -8.36 5.67
CA SER A 48 11.83 -9.06 6.86
C SER A 48 10.74 -9.73 7.69
N GLN A 49 9.48 -9.28 7.58
CA GLN A 49 8.37 -9.93 8.27
C GLN A 49 8.17 -11.37 7.80
N PHE A 50 8.36 -11.61 6.51
CA PHE A 50 8.26 -12.96 5.93
C PHE A 50 9.38 -13.89 6.40
N ASP A 51 10.54 -13.34 6.76
CA ASP A 51 11.70 -14.12 7.17
C ASP A 51 11.79 -14.30 8.69
N HIS A 52 11.47 -13.28 9.47
CA HIS A 52 11.82 -13.22 10.89
C HIS A 52 10.63 -13.08 11.85
N ASN A 53 9.43 -12.78 11.36
CA ASN A 53 8.24 -12.65 12.21
C ASN A 53 7.43 -13.94 12.20
N GLU A 54 7.67 -14.80 13.19
CA GLU A 54 7.02 -16.11 13.27
C GLU A 54 5.49 -16.04 13.39
N LYS A 55 4.99 -15.08 14.15
CA LYS A 55 3.54 -14.86 14.28
C LYS A 55 2.92 -14.47 12.94
N PHE A 56 3.53 -13.53 12.25
CA PHE A 56 3.10 -13.09 10.93
C PHE A 56 3.14 -14.24 9.92
N LYS A 57 4.24 -15.02 9.88
CA LYS A 57 4.39 -16.18 9.00
C LYS A 57 3.28 -17.20 9.24
N LYS A 58 2.98 -17.48 10.51
CA LYS A 58 1.93 -18.41 10.88
C LYS A 58 0.56 -17.93 10.43
N ASP A 59 0.24 -16.65 10.64
CA ASP A 59 -1.02 -16.05 10.23
C ASP A 59 -1.18 -16.07 8.70
N ILE A 60 -0.14 -15.71 7.96
CA ILE A 60 -0.15 -15.70 6.49
C ILE A 60 -0.28 -17.12 5.93
N ASN A 61 0.47 -18.08 6.48
CA ASN A 61 0.43 -19.46 6.02
C ASN A 61 -0.89 -20.17 6.33
N SER A 62 -1.66 -19.67 7.29
CA SER A 62 -2.99 -20.20 7.60
C SER A 62 -4.07 -19.73 6.64
N LYS A 63 -3.77 -18.75 5.79
CA LYS A 63 -4.72 -18.14 4.85
C LYS A 63 -4.47 -18.60 3.42
N THR A 64 -5.55 -18.71 2.66
CA THR A 64 -5.45 -18.98 1.22
C THR A 64 -5.07 -17.71 0.45
N ALA A 65 -4.60 -17.87 -0.79
CA ALA A 65 -4.30 -16.74 -1.65
C ALA A 65 -5.52 -15.85 -1.90
N SER A 66 -6.71 -16.45 -1.98
CA SER A 66 -7.98 -15.72 -2.15
C SER A 66 -8.34 -14.85 -0.95
N GLU A 67 -8.03 -15.32 0.25
CA GLU A 67 -8.26 -14.54 1.48
C GLU A 67 -7.30 -13.36 1.63
N LEU A 68 -6.09 -13.47 1.08
CA LEU A 68 -5.04 -12.45 1.16
C LEU A 68 -5.17 -11.38 0.08
N ARG A 69 -5.88 -11.67 -1.00
CA ARG A 69 -6.04 -10.76 -2.13
C ARG A 69 -7.47 -10.27 -2.22
N LYS A 70 -7.63 -8.99 -2.48
CA LYS A 70 -8.93 -8.47 -2.85
C LYS A 70 -9.20 -8.79 -4.30
N ASP A 71 -10.45 -9.10 -4.61
CA ASP A 71 -10.92 -9.16 -5.98
C ASP A 71 -11.43 -7.78 -6.39
N PRO A 72 -11.35 -7.43 -7.68
CA PRO A 72 -11.97 -6.21 -8.16
C PRO A 72 -13.49 -6.29 -8.01
N LEU A 73 -14.15 -5.15 -7.86
CA LEU A 73 -15.62 -5.07 -7.86
C LEU A 73 -16.21 -5.61 -9.15
N GLY A 74 -15.52 -5.38 -10.26
CA GLY A 74 -15.93 -5.81 -11.59
C GLY A 74 -15.06 -5.17 -12.66
N ARG A 75 -15.41 -5.46 -13.90
CA ARG A 75 -14.74 -4.89 -15.08
C ARG A 75 -15.78 -4.26 -16.00
N ASP A 76 -15.39 -3.20 -16.69
CA ASP A 76 -16.22 -2.61 -17.73
C ASP A 76 -15.99 -3.30 -19.09
N ARG A 77 -16.67 -2.82 -20.13
CA ARG A 77 -16.53 -3.38 -21.48
C ARG A 77 -15.13 -3.23 -22.07
N LEU A 78 -14.39 -2.23 -21.61
CA LEU A 78 -13.04 -1.95 -22.10
C LEU A 78 -11.98 -2.76 -21.36
N GLY A 79 -12.38 -3.53 -20.34
CA GLY A 79 -11.47 -4.34 -19.55
C GLY A 79 -10.88 -3.64 -18.33
N ASN A 80 -11.27 -2.40 -18.05
CA ASN A 80 -10.84 -1.68 -16.86
C ASN A 80 -11.39 -2.36 -15.61
N ALA A 81 -10.55 -2.56 -14.61
CA ALA A 81 -10.96 -3.12 -13.34
C ALA A 81 -11.28 -2.01 -12.33
N TYR A 82 -12.30 -2.24 -11.50
CA TYR A 82 -12.70 -1.32 -10.45
C TYR A 82 -12.42 -1.93 -9.10
N TRP A 83 -11.70 -1.17 -8.26
CA TRP A 83 -11.26 -1.58 -6.94
C TRP A 83 -11.82 -0.64 -5.89
N TYR A 84 -12.04 -1.12 -4.68
CA TYR A 84 -12.45 -0.27 -3.58
C TYR A 84 -11.54 -0.40 -2.38
N GLN A 85 -11.42 0.69 -1.63
CA GLN A 85 -10.75 0.74 -0.34
C GLN A 85 -11.65 1.46 0.64
N VAL A 86 -11.72 0.94 1.86
CA VAL A 86 -12.46 1.55 2.97
C VAL A 86 -11.46 1.74 4.09
N ASP A 87 -11.36 2.96 4.60
CA ASP A 87 -10.50 3.26 5.75
C ASP A 87 -11.20 2.96 7.08
N GLU A 88 -10.50 3.19 8.19
CA GLU A 88 -11.03 2.94 9.54
C GLU A 88 -12.23 3.84 9.88
N GLU A 89 -12.35 4.97 9.21
CA GLU A 89 -13.46 5.93 9.36
C GLU A 89 -14.63 5.64 8.41
N ALA A 90 -14.58 4.52 7.71
CA ALA A 90 -15.55 4.07 6.73
C ALA A 90 -15.67 4.97 5.48
N ASN A 91 -14.61 5.73 5.16
CA ASN A 91 -14.54 6.47 3.90
C ASN A 91 -14.24 5.51 2.75
N LEU A 92 -15.14 5.48 1.78
CA LEU A 92 -15.00 4.64 0.59
C LEU A 92 -14.27 5.37 -0.52
N ARG A 93 -13.35 4.69 -1.17
CA ARG A 93 -12.69 5.15 -2.40
C ARG A 93 -12.76 4.05 -3.43
N VAL A 94 -13.17 4.42 -4.64
CA VAL A 94 -13.21 3.50 -5.78
C VAL A 94 -12.18 3.94 -6.80
N TYR A 95 -11.35 3.00 -7.24
CA TYR A 95 -10.29 3.22 -8.22
C TYR A 95 -10.58 2.44 -9.48
N LYS A 96 -10.18 3.02 -10.60
CA LYS A 96 -10.19 2.39 -11.91
C LYS A 96 -8.77 2.07 -12.33
N GLU A 97 -8.52 0.82 -12.67
CA GLU A 97 -7.27 0.33 -13.22
C GLU A 97 -7.44 0.05 -14.71
N ASP A 98 -6.63 0.71 -15.54
CA ASP A 98 -6.51 0.39 -16.95
C ASP A 98 -5.26 -0.49 -17.13
N PRO A 99 -5.43 -1.79 -17.44
CA PRO A 99 -4.29 -2.70 -17.54
C PRO A 99 -3.43 -2.44 -18.79
N ASP A 100 -3.99 -1.86 -19.84
CA ASP A 100 -3.25 -1.58 -21.07
C ASP A 100 -2.34 -0.36 -20.94
N GLU A 101 -2.87 0.69 -20.30
CA GLU A 101 -2.12 1.92 -20.03
C GLU A 101 -1.36 1.89 -18.71
N GLU A 102 -1.54 0.84 -17.92
CA GLU A 102 -0.96 0.69 -16.58
C GLU A 102 -1.28 1.88 -15.65
N THR A 103 -2.48 2.44 -15.78
CA THR A 103 -2.92 3.58 -14.97
C THR A 103 -3.84 3.16 -13.82
N TRP A 104 -3.82 3.98 -12.77
CA TRP A 104 -4.63 3.81 -11.58
C TRP A 104 -5.22 5.17 -11.21
N GLU A 105 -6.54 5.29 -11.23
CA GLU A 105 -7.24 6.56 -11.08
C GLU A 105 -8.33 6.47 -10.01
N LEU A 106 -8.41 7.48 -9.14
CA LEU A 106 -9.53 7.62 -8.20
C LEU A 106 -10.76 8.12 -8.98
N VAL A 107 -11.82 7.32 -9.02
CA VAL A 107 -13.04 7.65 -9.78
C VAL A 107 -14.25 7.97 -8.92
N ALA A 108 -14.25 7.59 -7.66
CA ALA A 108 -15.33 7.94 -6.73
C ALA A 108 -14.83 7.91 -5.28
N SER A 109 -15.17 8.95 -4.52
CA SER A 109 -14.89 9.05 -3.08
C SER A 109 -16.07 9.57 -2.27
N THR A 110 -17.13 10.00 -2.93
CA THR A 110 -18.39 10.45 -2.30
C THR A 110 -19.57 9.62 -2.78
N GLU A 111 -20.66 9.66 -2.05
CA GLU A 111 -21.89 8.96 -2.44
C GLU A 111 -22.39 9.43 -3.81
N ALA A 112 -22.38 10.75 -4.05
CA ALA A 112 -22.81 11.32 -5.32
C ALA A 112 -21.95 10.84 -6.49
N GLU A 113 -20.62 10.81 -6.31
CA GLU A 113 -19.70 10.31 -7.33
C GLU A 113 -19.89 8.81 -7.58
N LEU A 114 -20.14 8.03 -6.53
CA LEU A 114 -20.39 6.60 -6.65
C LEU A 114 -21.68 6.31 -7.42
N LEU A 115 -22.75 7.03 -7.12
CA LEU A 115 -24.02 6.93 -7.86
C LEU A 115 -23.86 7.30 -9.33
N ASN A 116 -23.12 8.38 -9.60
CA ASN A 116 -22.82 8.80 -10.97
C ASN A 116 -22.00 7.75 -11.73
N LEU A 117 -20.97 7.19 -11.10
CA LEU A 117 -20.18 6.11 -11.68
C LEU A 117 -21.03 4.89 -11.99
N SER A 118 -21.88 4.47 -11.05
CA SER A 118 -22.80 3.35 -11.22
C SER A 118 -23.74 3.57 -12.42
N GLU A 119 -24.27 4.78 -12.56
CA GLU A 119 -25.15 5.13 -13.67
C GLU A 119 -24.41 5.14 -15.02
N GLN A 120 -23.20 5.67 -15.07
CA GLN A 120 -22.35 5.66 -16.26
C GLN A 120 -22.05 4.24 -16.70
N LEU A 121 -21.68 3.37 -15.77
CA LEU A 121 -21.40 1.96 -16.05
C LEU A 121 -22.63 1.22 -16.57
N ARG A 122 -23.80 1.53 -16.01
CA ARG A 122 -25.07 0.93 -16.43
C ARG A 122 -25.44 1.33 -17.86
N LYS A 123 -25.24 2.60 -18.21
CA LYS A 123 -25.55 3.13 -19.54
C LYS A 123 -24.52 2.73 -20.60
N GLY A 124 -23.40 2.14 -20.19
CA GLY A 124 -22.32 1.77 -21.10
C GLY A 124 -21.49 2.96 -21.59
N ASN A 125 -21.58 4.09 -20.92
CA ASN A 125 -20.78 5.27 -21.21
C ASN A 125 -19.43 5.15 -20.52
N TYR A 126 -18.55 4.34 -21.09
CA TYR A 126 -17.20 4.15 -20.62
C TYR A 126 -16.27 5.09 -21.34
N MET A 127 -15.88 6.10 -20.70
CA MET A 127 -14.78 6.89 -21.23
C MET A 127 -13.62 6.87 -20.28
#